data_8b024341c4578ad84be22ad48683eac1
#
_entry.id   8b024341c4578ad84be22ad48683eac1
#
_cell.length_a   1.000
_cell.length_b   1.000
_cell.length_c   1.000
_cell.angle_alpha   90.00
_cell.angle_beta   90.00
_cell.angle_gamma   90.00
#
_symmetry.space_group_name_H-M   'P 1'
#
loop_
_entity.id
_entity.type
_entity.pdbx_description
1 polymer ?
#
loop_
_entity_poly.entity_id
_entity_poly.type
_entity_poly.pdbx_seq_one_letter_code
_entity_poly.pdbx_strand_id
1 'polypeptide(L)'
;ALYYNSADTESTACYQIMASVLDGYEASMANKFDVNSGDEEYDLASKEDSTGQIFSMMLPMLLMIFLFSGCMAIAPESIAGEKERGTIATLLVTPMKRGQLAMGKIISLGIIGLLSGISSFVGTMLSLPKLMGTESNAMDASVYSVTDYILLLLVILTTVLVLVGALAVISAFAKTVKEAGSMIMPLMVVVMVISVTSMLGSGAPKEFYWYLIPFYNSVQGMTGIFDFSYSGINIVACLVSNLIYTGILSMVLAKMFGSEKIMYS
;
A
#
# COMPACT_ATOMS: atom_id res chain seq x y z
N ALA A 1 0.22 33.58 -22.55
CA ALA A 1 0.92 32.47 -21.88
C ALA A 1 -0.10 31.57 -21.19
N LEU A 2 0.11 30.27 -21.22
CA LEU A 2 -0.64 29.27 -20.47
C LEU A 2 0.27 28.67 -19.41
N TYR A 3 -0.10 28.79 -18.16
CA TYR A 3 0.62 28.21 -17.03
C TYR A 3 -0.07 26.92 -16.61
N TYR A 4 0.69 25.90 -16.26
CA TYR A 4 0.19 24.60 -15.84
C TYR A 4 1.08 23.99 -14.75
N ASN A 5 0.59 22.95 -14.10
CA ASN A 5 1.35 22.15 -13.15
C ASN A 5 1.54 20.74 -13.72
N SER A 6 2.76 20.35 -14.08
CA SER A 6 3.06 19.03 -14.63
C SER A 6 2.88 17.89 -13.64
N ALA A 7 2.90 18.17 -12.34
CA ALA A 7 2.63 17.21 -11.29
C ALA A 7 1.12 16.92 -11.07
N ASP A 8 0.24 17.68 -11.72
CA ASP A 8 -1.21 17.47 -11.70
C ASP A 8 -1.68 16.98 -13.08
N THR A 9 -2.21 15.75 -13.13
CA THR A 9 -2.67 15.12 -14.37
C THR A 9 -3.82 15.87 -15.02
N GLU A 10 -4.75 16.45 -14.23
CA GLU A 10 -5.85 17.24 -14.75
C GLU A 10 -5.36 18.57 -15.34
N SER A 11 -4.41 19.23 -14.65
CA SER A 11 -3.78 20.45 -15.12
C SER A 11 -3.03 20.22 -16.43
N THR A 12 -2.27 19.14 -16.51
CA THR A 12 -1.52 18.76 -17.75
C THR A 12 -2.47 18.45 -18.91
N ALA A 13 -3.56 17.69 -18.66
CA ALA A 13 -4.55 17.38 -19.69
C ALA A 13 -5.27 18.63 -20.17
N CYS A 14 -5.69 19.53 -19.26
CA CYS A 14 -6.28 20.82 -19.62
C CYS A 14 -5.33 21.68 -20.45
N TYR A 15 -4.04 21.72 -20.09
CA TYR A 15 -3.01 22.44 -20.84
C TYR A 15 -2.90 21.91 -22.26
N GLN A 16 -2.78 20.59 -22.45
CA GLN A 16 -2.66 19.98 -23.78
C GLN A 16 -3.85 20.26 -24.66
N ILE A 17 -5.07 20.16 -24.12
CA ILE A 17 -6.30 20.47 -24.86
C ILE A 17 -6.33 21.96 -25.24
N MET A 18 -6.04 22.86 -24.28
CA MET A 18 -6.09 24.29 -24.52
C MET A 18 -5.00 24.73 -25.52
N ALA A 19 -3.78 24.20 -25.39
CA ALA A 19 -2.70 24.46 -26.33
C ALA A 19 -3.09 24.02 -27.76
N SER A 20 -3.61 22.79 -27.91
CA SER A 20 -4.01 22.29 -29.23
C SER A 20 -5.16 23.10 -29.87
N VAL A 21 -6.10 23.57 -29.07
CA VAL A 21 -7.18 24.45 -29.55
C VAL A 21 -6.65 25.81 -30.00
N LEU A 22 -5.72 26.38 -29.21
CA LEU A 22 -5.13 27.67 -29.54
C LEU A 22 -4.21 27.60 -30.75
N ASP A 23 -3.40 26.53 -30.88
CA ASP A 23 -2.56 26.27 -32.04
C ASP A 23 -3.41 26.09 -33.31
N GLY A 24 -4.53 25.34 -33.19
CA GLY A 24 -5.50 25.21 -34.28
C GLY A 24 -6.12 26.55 -34.68
N TYR A 25 -6.42 27.41 -33.70
CA TYR A 25 -6.94 28.75 -33.94
C TYR A 25 -5.87 29.66 -34.56
N GLU A 26 -4.63 29.60 -34.08
CA GLU A 26 -3.47 30.30 -34.64
C GLU A 26 -3.26 29.93 -36.10
N ALA A 27 -3.24 28.63 -36.44
CA ALA A 27 -3.09 28.15 -37.79
C ALA A 27 -4.18 28.72 -38.72
N SER A 28 -5.41 28.91 -38.20
CA SER A 28 -6.49 29.54 -38.97
C SER A 28 -6.33 31.04 -39.18
N MET A 29 -5.52 31.71 -38.34
CA MET A 29 -5.25 33.15 -38.37
C MET A 29 -3.91 33.51 -39.06
N ALA A 30 -3.28 32.59 -39.73
CA ALA A 30 -1.99 32.76 -40.41
C ALA A 30 -0.83 33.15 -39.44
N ASN A 31 -0.66 32.39 -38.39
CA ASN A 31 0.44 32.48 -37.39
C ASN A 31 0.62 33.89 -36.80
N LYS A 32 -0.41 34.45 -36.22
CA LYS A 32 -0.35 35.78 -35.59
C LYS A 32 0.14 35.75 -34.15
N PHE A 33 0.19 34.59 -33.50
CA PHE A 33 0.71 34.41 -32.14
C PHE A 33 1.21 32.99 -31.96
N ASP A 34 2.14 32.78 -31.05
CA ASP A 34 2.59 31.46 -30.56
C ASP A 34 2.20 31.28 -29.08
N VAL A 35 1.79 30.07 -28.70
CA VAL A 35 1.51 29.73 -27.33
C VAL A 35 2.80 29.32 -26.64
N ASN A 36 3.16 30.00 -25.57
CA ASN A 36 4.34 29.69 -24.76
C ASN A 36 5.68 29.71 -25.58
N SER A 37 5.81 30.67 -26.48
CA SER A 37 7.02 30.84 -27.34
C SER A 37 8.18 31.57 -26.66
N GLY A 38 8.00 32.04 -25.41
CA GLY A 38 9.04 32.78 -24.65
C GLY A 38 9.98 31.86 -23.88
N ASP A 39 11.05 32.44 -23.32
CA ASP A 39 12.02 31.77 -22.45
C ASP A 39 11.49 31.66 -20.99
N GLU A 40 10.21 31.95 -20.75
CA GLU A 40 9.59 31.85 -19.42
C GLU A 40 9.29 30.40 -19.09
N GLU A 41 9.44 30.03 -17.81
CA GLU A 41 9.07 28.72 -17.29
C GLU A 41 7.56 28.69 -17.04
N TYR A 42 6.81 27.96 -17.86
CA TYR A 42 5.35 27.88 -17.81
C TYR A 42 4.86 26.71 -16.94
N ASP A 43 5.77 25.82 -16.53
CA ASP A 43 5.50 24.75 -15.58
C ASP A 43 5.62 25.28 -14.15
N LEU A 44 4.51 25.23 -13.43
CA LEU A 44 4.43 25.68 -12.03
C LEU A 44 4.67 24.54 -11.03
N ALA A 45 4.99 23.34 -11.51
CA ALA A 45 5.28 22.21 -10.63
C ALA A 45 6.56 22.46 -9.84
N SER A 46 6.47 22.37 -8.50
CA SER A 46 7.64 22.36 -7.66
C SER A 46 8.39 21.02 -7.75
N LYS A 47 9.64 20.99 -7.30
CA LYS A 47 10.37 19.70 -7.16
C LYS A 47 9.67 18.76 -6.19
N GLU A 48 9.00 19.31 -5.17
CA GLU A 48 8.21 18.56 -4.20
C GLU A 48 7.01 17.91 -4.86
N ASP A 49 6.25 18.66 -5.69
CA ASP A 49 5.09 18.16 -6.41
C ASP A 49 5.49 17.02 -7.37
N SER A 50 6.55 17.21 -8.14
CA SER A 50 7.02 16.21 -9.10
C SER A 50 7.51 14.94 -8.40
N THR A 51 8.25 15.07 -7.29
CA THR A 51 8.71 13.93 -6.49
C THR A 51 7.52 13.23 -5.84
N GLY A 52 6.60 13.99 -5.24
CA GLY A 52 5.40 13.48 -4.62
C GLY A 52 4.53 12.68 -5.59
N GLN A 53 4.30 13.20 -6.80
CA GLN A 53 3.53 12.53 -7.83
C GLN A 53 4.14 11.17 -8.21
N ILE A 54 5.43 11.11 -8.49
CA ILE A 54 6.09 9.87 -8.88
C ILE A 54 6.06 8.86 -7.72
N PHE A 55 6.35 9.30 -6.51
CA PHE A 55 6.36 8.44 -5.34
C PHE A 55 4.96 7.94 -4.99
N SER A 56 3.93 8.80 -5.07
CA SER A 56 2.55 8.42 -4.80
C SER A 56 2.00 7.39 -5.77
N MET A 57 2.44 7.41 -7.02
CA MET A 57 2.06 6.43 -8.04
C MET A 57 2.73 5.06 -7.84
N MET A 58 4.03 5.03 -7.54
CA MET A 58 4.82 3.80 -7.59
C MET A 58 5.01 3.14 -6.22
N LEU A 59 5.30 3.94 -5.17
CA LEU A 59 5.70 3.40 -3.88
C LEU A 59 4.60 2.63 -3.15
N PRO A 60 3.33 3.07 -3.13
CA PRO A 60 2.27 2.30 -2.47
C PRO A 60 2.11 0.90 -3.05
N MET A 61 2.18 0.78 -4.39
CA MET A 61 2.12 -0.52 -5.08
C MET A 61 3.32 -1.40 -4.71
N LEU A 62 4.54 -0.88 -4.80
CA LEU A 62 5.76 -1.63 -4.46
C LEU A 62 5.76 -2.07 -2.99
N LEU A 63 5.41 -1.16 -2.08
CA LEU A 63 5.32 -1.47 -0.66
C LEU A 63 4.29 -2.57 -0.40
N MET A 64 3.10 -2.51 -0.99
CA MET A 64 2.08 -3.55 -0.82
C MET A 64 2.56 -4.92 -1.34
N ILE A 65 3.26 -4.97 -2.47
CA ILE A 65 3.83 -6.21 -3.01
C ILE A 65 4.87 -6.78 -2.03
N PHE A 66 5.79 -5.96 -1.53
CA PHE A 66 6.83 -6.42 -0.60
C PHE A 66 6.25 -6.82 0.76
N LEU A 67 5.30 -6.05 1.31
CA LEU A 67 4.61 -6.40 2.55
C LEU A 67 3.86 -7.73 2.41
N PHE A 68 3.11 -7.91 1.32
CA PHE A 68 2.39 -9.15 1.05
C PHE A 68 3.35 -10.33 0.91
N SER A 69 4.42 -10.17 0.12
CA SER A 69 5.44 -11.20 -0.09
C SER A 69 6.12 -11.62 1.22
N GLY A 70 6.50 -10.65 2.06
CA GLY A 70 7.07 -10.91 3.38
C GLY A 70 6.13 -11.67 4.31
N CYS A 71 4.87 -11.27 4.37
CA CYS A 71 3.85 -11.95 5.17
C CYS A 71 3.53 -13.36 4.63
N MET A 72 3.47 -13.52 3.29
CA MET A 72 3.21 -14.81 2.64
C MET A 72 4.32 -15.82 2.87
N ALA A 73 5.56 -15.38 3.02
CA ALA A 73 6.68 -16.28 3.31
C ALA A 73 6.57 -16.94 4.70
N ILE A 74 5.89 -16.31 5.64
CA ILE A 74 5.93 -16.69 7.05
C ILE A 74 4.60 -17.25 7.56
N ALA A 75 3.46 -16.67 7.17
CA ALA A 75 2.16 -17.02 7.71
C ALA A 75 1.73 -18.48 7.42
N PRO A 76 1.91 -19.01 6.19
CA PRO A 76 1.61 -20.42 5.89
C PRO A 76 2.46 -21.38 6.73
N GLU A 77 3.74 -21.11 6.83
CA GLU A 77 4.68 -21.95 7.58
C GLU A 77 4.35 -22.01 9.08
N SER A 78 3.94 -20.88 9.65
CA SER A 78 3.61 -20.78 11.07
C SER A 78 2.30 -21.47 11.46
N ILE A 79 1.35 -21.67 10.54
CA ILE A 79 0.04 -22.25 10.84
C ILE A 79 -0.15 -23.57 10.11
N ALA A 80 -0.15 -23.56 8.77
CA ALA A 80 -0.32 -24.79 7.98
C ALA A 80 0.89 -25.74 8.14
N GLY A 81 2.12 -25.19 8.27
CA GLY A 81 3.31 -26.00 8.52
C GLY A 81 3.28 -26.71 9.88
N GLU A 82 2.72 -26.10 10.91
CA GLU A 82 2.52 -26.78 12.20
C GLU A 82 1.44 -27.86 12.14
N LYS A 83 0.39 -27.66 11.32
CA LYS A 83 -0.60 -28.71 11.04
C LYS A 83 0.03 -29.87 10.30
N GLU A 84 0.77 -29.59 9.25
CA GLU A 84 1.45 -30.59 8.41
C GLU A 84 2.43 -31.45 9.23
N ARG A 85 3.16 -30.85 10.17
CA ARG A 85 4.09 -31.54 11.10
C ARG A 85 3.38 -32.18 12.30
N GLY A 86 2.09 -31.99 12.47
CA GLY A 86 1.33 -32.52 13.61
C GLY A 86 1.60 -31.80 14.95
N THR A 87 2.46 -30.78 14.97
CA THR A 87 2.83 -30.05 16.21
C THR A 87 1.68 -29.20 16.76
N ILE A 88 0.69 -28.85 15.94
CA ILE A 88 -0.49 -28.12 16.40
C ILE A 88 -1.32 -28.93 17.41
N ALA A 89 -1.34 -30.26 17.25
CA ALA A 89 -2.04 -31.14 18.17
C ALA A 89 -1.47 -31.07 19.59
N THR A 90 -0.14 -31.02 19.72
CA THR A 90 0.54 -30.89 21.01
C THR A 90 0.31 -29.53 21.64
N LEU A 91 0.23 -28.46 20.83
CA LEU A 91 -0.12 -27.11 21.32
C LEU A 91 -1.57 -27.04 21.84
N LEU A 92 -2.50 -27.73 21.19
CA LEU A 92 -3.93 -27.73 21.59
C LEU A 92 -4.22 -28.56 22.84
N VAL A 93 -3.36 -29.49 23.21
CA VAL A 93 -3.46 -30.29 24.45
C VAL A 93 -2.92 -29.51 25.66
N THR A 94 -2.12 -28.44 25.45
CA THR A 94 -1.66 -27.61 26.56
C THR A 94 -2.84 -26.84 27.21
N PRO A 95 -2.81 -26.55 28.52
CA PRO A 95 -3.90 -25.86 29.21
C PRO A 95 -3.99 -24.37 28.90
N MET A 96 -3.72 -23.98 27.67
CA MET A 96 -3.75 -22.62 27.18
C MET A 96 -5.09 -22.30 26.51
N LYS A 97 -5.62 -21.10 26.74
CA LYS A 97 -6.84 -20.67 26.05
C LYS A 97 -6.57 -20.50 24.55
N ARG A 98 -7.43 -21.08 23.71
CA ARG A 98 -7.30 -21.05 22.22
C ARG A 98 -7.18 -19.63 21.66
N GLY A 99 -7.86 -18.64 22.29
CA GLY A 99 -7.70 -17.23 21.93
C GLY A 99 -6.30 -16.67 22.21
N GLN A 100 -5.64 -17.13 23.27
CA GLN A 100 -4.26 -16.73 23.59
C GLN A 100 -3.28 -17.29 22.55
N LEU A 101 -3.52 -18.52 22.05
CA LEU A 101 -2.73 -19.10 20.96
C LEU A 101 -2.89 -18.30 19.66
N ALA A 102 -4.13 -17.96 19.28
CA ALA A 102 -4.41 -17.14 18.11
C ALA A 102 -3.72 -15.76 18.20
N MET A 103 -3.88 -15.07 19.33
CA MET A 103 -3.25 -13.77 19.54
C MET A 103 -1.71 -13.88 19.53
N GLY A 104 -1.15 -14.91 20.18
CA GLY A 104 0.30 -15.15 20.14
C GLY A 104 0.83 -15.33 18.73
N LYS A 105 0.10 -16.06 17.86
CA LYS A 105 0.44 -16.25 16.45
C LYS A 105 0.40 -14.93 15.68
N ILE A 106 -0.67 -14.15 15.83
CA ILE A 106 -0.81 -12.85 15.13
C ILE A 106 0.27 -11.88 15.58
N ILE A 107 0.56 -11.81 16.89
CA ILE A 107 1.61 -10.92 17.40
C ILE A 107 2.99 -11.35 16.89
N SER A 108 3.34 -12.64 16.97
CA SER A 108 4.64 -13.13 16.50
C SER A 108 4.83 -12.92 14.99
N LEU A 109 3.81 -13.26 14.19
CA LEU A 109 3.82 -13.02 12.75
C LEU A 109 3.82 -11.52 12.42
N GLY A 110 3.08 -10.72 13.22
CA GLY A 110 3.07 -9.28 13.11
C GLY A 110 4.46 -8.67 13.31
N ILE A 111 5.20 -9.09 14.34
CA ILE A 111 6.57 -8.60 14.61
C ILE A 111 7.49 -8.90 13.42
N ILE A 112 7.45 -10.13 12.91
CA ILE A 112 8.30 -10.52 11.77
C ILE A 112 7.86 -9.79 10.50
N GLY A 113 6.54 -9.68 10.27
CA GLY A 113 5.99 -8.93 9.16
C GLY A 113 6.39 -7.44 9.21
N LEU A 114 6.41 -6.84 10.40
CA LEU A 114 6.87 -5.47 10.60
C LEU A 114 8.35 -5.29 10.26
N LEU A 115 9.21 -6.18 10.72
CA LEU A 115 10.64 -6.14 10.37
C LEU A 115 10.82 -6.25 8.86
N SER A 116 10.06 -7.13 8.20
CA SER A 116 10.03 -7.23 6.73
C SER A 116 9.53 -5.94 6.09
N GLY A 117 8.45 -5.35 6.61
CA GLY A 117 7.89 -4.10 6.12
C GLY A 117 8.85 -2.91 6.24
N ILE A 118 9.49 -2.74 7.38
CA ILE A 118 10.50 -1.69 7.60
C ILE A 118 11.68 -1.89 6.65
N SER A 119 12.18 -3.13 6.53
CA SER A 119 13.29 -3.44 5.61
C SER A 119 12.91 -3.14 4.16
N SER A 120 11.70 -3.51 3.74
CA SER A 120 11.19 -3.24 2.39
C SER A 120 11.05 -1.75 2.14
N PHE A 121 10.52 -0.99 3.11
CA PHE A 121 10.39 0.45 3.01
C PHE A 121 11.76 1.14 2.87
N VAL A 122 12.70 0.84 3.77
CA VAL A 122 14.05 1.40 3.72
C VAL A 122 14.76 1.00 2.42
N GLY A 123 14.65 -0.26 2.01
CA GLY A 123 15.22 -0.75 0.76
C GLY A 123 14.68 -0.02 -0.45
N THR A 124 13.36 0.17 -0.53
CA THR A 124 12.70 0.88 -1.63
C THR A 124 13.09 2.35 -1.67
N MET A 125 13.08 3.04 -0.52
CA MET A 125 13.46 4.45 -0.43
C MET A 125 14.91 4.72 -0.84
N LEU A 126 15.83 3.80 -0.50
CA LEU A 126 17.24 3.94 -0.88
C LEU A 126 17.53 3.54 -2.32
N SER A 127 16.75 2.61 -2.88
CA SER A 127 16.99 2.05 -4.23
C SER A 127 16.33 2.87 -5.32
N LEU A 128 15.14 3.43 -5.11
CA LEU A 128 14.34 4.08 -6.13
C LEU A 128 15.07 5.27 -6.80
N PRO A 129 15.67 6.22 -6.05
CA PRO A 129 16.38 7.34 -6.65
C PRO A 129 17.57 6.89 -7.50
N LYS A 130 18.23 5.78 -7.11
CA LYS A 130 19.37 5.24 -7.85
C LYS A 130 18.96 4.49 -9.12
N LEU A 131 17.83 3.77 -9.08
CA LEU A 131 17.32 3.01 -10.22
C LEU A 131 16.82 3.89 -11.36
N MET A 132 16.31 5.06 -11.03
CA MET A 132 15.80 5.99 -12.06
C MET A 132 16.89 6.84 -12.73
N GLY A 133 18.18 6.61 -12.39
CA GLY A 133 19.35 7.10 -13.15
C GLY A 133 19.46 8.61 -13.25
N THR A 134 18.89 9.33 -12.33
CA THR A 134 18.85 10.77 -12.38
C THR A 134 20.10 11.37 -11.76
N GLU A 135 21.02 11.83 -12.59
CA GLU A 135 21.93 12.94 -12.27
C GLU A 135 21.13 14.25 -12.00
N SER A 136 19.84 14.26 -12.28
CA SER A 136 18.92 15.36 -11.98
C SER A 136 18.34 15.20 -10.57
N ASN A 137 18.43 16.27 -9.77
CA ASN A 137 17.88 16.44 -8.41
C ASN A 137 16.34 16.25 -8.28
N ALA A 138 15.73 15.48 -9.16
CA ALA A 138 14.27 15.37 -9.30
C ALA A 138 13.60 14.38 -8.34
N MET A 139 14.38 13.56 -7.59
CA MET A 139 13.83 12.60 -6.65
C MET A 139 14.63 12.63 -5.35
N ASP A 140 14.33 13.57 -4.51
CA ASP A 140 14.97 13.69 -3.20
C ASP A 140 13.99 13.28 -2.09
N ALA A 141 14.30 12.17 -1.42
CA ALA A 141 13.51 11.72 -0.27
C ALA A 141 13.56 12.69 0.92
N SER A 142 14.48 13.66 0.90
CA SER A 142 14.59 14.71 1.93
C SER A 142 13.42 15.71 1.90
N VAL A 143 12.62 15.69 0.86
CA VAL A 143 11.39 16.49 0.73
C VAL A 143 10.35 16.11 1.80
N TYR A 144 10.32 14.84 2.25
CA TYR A 144 9.36 14.38 3.25
C TYR A 144 9.79 14.76 4.67
N SER A 145 8.83 15.26 5.46
CA SER A 145 9.07 15.59 6.86
C SER A 145 9.14 14.34 7.73
N VAL A 146 9.71 14.45 8.92
CA VAL A 146 9.72 13.37 9.92
C VAL A 146 8.30 12.89 10.25
N THR A 147 7.32 13.79 10.20
CA THR A 147 5.90 13.46 10.44
C THR A 147 5.36 12.52 9.37
N ASP A 148 5.71 12.75 8.09
CA ASP A 148 5.25 11.90 6.97
C ASP A 148 5.81 10.49 7.09
N TYR A 149 7.09 10.35 7.48
CA TYR A 149 7.69 9.05 7.74
C TYR A 149 7.06 8.31 8.91
N ILE A 150 6.68 9.01 9.99
CA ILE A 150 5.98 8.41 11.13
C ILE A 150 4.57 7.96 10.73
N LEU A 151 3.83 8.79 10.01
CA LEU A 151 2.49 8.43 9.52
C LEU A 151 2.55 7.22 8.57
N LEU A 152 3.51 7.22 7.65
CA LEU A 152 3.73 6.11 6.74
C LEU A 152 4.07 4.81 7.49
N LEU A 153 4.94 4.89 8.50
CA LEU A 153 5.27 3.76 9.34
C LEU A 153 4.04 3.22 10.07
N LEU A 154 3.17 4.08 10.60
CA LEU A 154 1.93 3.68 11.28
C LEU A 154 0.96 2.99 10.30
N VAL A 155 0.81 3.52 9.08
CA VAL A 155 -0.02 2.89 8.04
C VAL A 155 0.54 1.53 7.67
N ILE A 156 1.85 1.41 7.43
CA ILE A 156 2.52 0.13 7.14
C ILE A 156 2.31 -0.87 8.27
N LEU A 157 2.49 -0.45 9.53
CA LEU A 157 2.33 -1.28 10.72
C LEU A 157 0.93 -1.90 10.78
N THR A 158 -0.09 -1.05 10.65
CA THR A 158 -1.48 -1.52 10.72
C THR A 158 -1.86 -2.38 9.51
N THR A 159 -1.32 -2.08 8.33
CA THR A 159 -1.52 -2.87 7.11
C THR A 159 -0.94 -4.28 7.26
N VAL A 160 0.28 -4.40 7.80
CA VAL A 160 0.92 -5.69 8.08
C VAL A 160 0.06 -6.53 9.01
N LEU A 161 -0.53 -5.95 10.06
CA LEU A 161 -1.40 -6.67 10.99
C LEU A 161 -2.65 -7.24 10.28
N VAL A 162 -3.25 -6.47 9.38
CA VAL A 162 -4.40 -6.96 8.56
C VAL A 162 -3.95 -8.07 7.62
N LEU A 163 -2.83 -7.89 6.92
CA LEU A 163 -2.28 -8.91 6.01
C LEU A 163 -1.98 -10.21 6.75
N VAL A 164 -1.25 -10.13 7.86
CA VAL A 164 -0.92 -11.29 8.70
C VAL A 164 -2.19 -11.98 9.19
N GLY A 165 -3.19 -11.22 9.66
CA GLY A 165 -4.47 -11.77 10.11
C GLY A 165 -5.20 -12.50 8.99
N ALA A 166 -5.28 -11.92 7.79
CA ALA A 166 -5.94 -12.52 6.63
C ALA A 166 -5.22 -13.79 6.17
N LEU A 167 -3.89 -13.73 6.04
CA LEU A 167 -3.07 -14.88 5.65
C LEU A 167 -3.13 -16.00 6.69
N ALA A 168 -3.14 -15.67 7.98
CA ALA A 168 -3.28 -16.62 9.06
C ALA A 168 -4.63 -17.35 9.03
N VAL A 169 -5.73 -16.63 8.79
CA VAL A 169 -7.07 -17.24 8.65
C VAL A 169 -7.11 -18.17 7.43
N ILE A 170 -6.59 -17.77 6.27
CA ILE A 170 -6.53 -18.64 5.08
C ILE A 170 -5.68 -19.88 5.35
N SER A 171 -4.49 -19.70 5.96
CA SER A 171 -3.58 -20.80 6.28
C SER A 171 -4.17 -21.79 7.28
N ALA A 172 -5.08 -21.36 8.15
CA ALA A 172 -5.74 -22.25 9.10
C ALA A 172 -6.74 -23.23 8.44
N PHE A 173 -7.25 -22.92 7.25
CA PHE A 173 -8.06 -23.86 6.46
C PHE A 173 -7.22 -24.92 5.72
N ALA A 174 -5.98 -24.60 5.37
CA ALA A 174 -5.11 -25.50 4.63
C ALA A 174 -4.57 -26.63 5.52
N LYS A 175 -4.25 -27.77 4.88
CA LYS A 175 -3.62 -28.94 5.54
C LYS A 175 -2.10 -28.90 5.41
N THR A 176 -1.59 -28.32 4.34
CA THR A 176 -0.16 -28.23 4.04
C THR A 176 0.25 -26.81 3.70
N VAL A 177 1.54 -26.51 3.83
CA VAL A 177 2.09 -25.20 3.44
C VAL A 177 1.84 -24.90 1.96
N LYS A 178 1.96 -25.93 1.09
CA LYS A 178 1.73 -25.80 -0.34
C LYS A 178 0.28 -25.45 -0.66
N GLU A 179 -0.66 -26.09 0.02
CA GLU A 179 -2.10 -25.82 -0.13
C GLU A 179 -2.42 -24.38 0.36
N ALA A 180 -1.88 -23.97 1.50
CA ALA A 180 -2.03 -22.62 2.01
C ALA A 180 -1.54 -21.57 0.99
N GLY A 181 -0.36 -21.78 0.40
CA GLY A 181 0.16 -20.92 -0.65
C GLY A 181 -0.80 -20.77 -1.84
N SER A 182 -1.39 -21.89 -2.29
CA SER A 182 -2.37 -21.86 -3.38
C SER A 182 -3.65 -21.12 -3.01
N MET A 183 -4.14 -21.27 -1.77
CA MET A 183 -5.34 -20.60 -1.28
C MET A 183 -5.14 -19.10 -1.07
N ILE A 184 -3.90 -18.65 -0.86
CA ILE A 184 -3.53 -17.23 -0.69
C ILE A 184 -3.48 -16.49 -2.04
N MET A 185 -3.22 -17.19 -3.15
CA MET A 185 -3.07 -16.57 -4.48
C MET A 185 -4.24 -15.68 -4.90
N PRO A 186 -5.51 -16.04 -4.71
CA PRO A 186 -6.63 -15.15 -5.04
C PRO A 186 -6.60 -13.84 -4.25
N LEU A 187 -6.25 -13.89 -2.95
CA LEU A 187 -6.11 -12.68 -2.13
C LEU A 187 -4.96 -11.80 -2.65
N MET A 188 -3.84 -12.41 -3.03
CA MET A 188 -2.70 -11.69 -3.62
C MET A 188 -3.14 -10.92 -4.87
N VAL A 189 -3.88 -11.58 -5.78
CA VAL A 189 -4.38 -10.93 -7.01
C VAL A 189 -5.28 -9.73 -6.66
N VAL A 190 -6.20 -9.89 -5.71
CA VAL A 190 -7.08 -8.80 -5.27
C VAL A 190 -6.28 -7.62 -4.71
N VAL A 191 -5.32 -7.89 -3.82
CA VAL A 191 -4.46 -6.86 -3.24
C VAL A 191 -3.62 -6.16 -4.31
N MET A 192 -3.09 -6.90 -5.29
CA MET A 192 -2.35 -6.31 -6.42
C MET A 192 -3.23 -5.41 -7.29
N VAL A 193 -4.45 -5.86 -7.63
CA VAL A 193 -5.38 -5.05 -8.41
C VAL A 193 -5.73 -3.75 -7.67
N ILE A 194 -5.97 -3.84 -6.36
CA ILE A 194 -6.18 -2.65 -5.52
C ILE A 194 -4.95 -1.75 -5.55
N SER A 195 -3.75 -2.31 -5.44
CA SER A 195 -2.51 -1.52 -5.40
C SER A 195 -2.24 -0.77 -6.69
N VAL A 196 -2.66 -1.32 -7.84
CA VAL A 196 -2.56 -0.64 -9.14
C VAL A 196 -3.40 0.65 -9.18
N THR A 197 -4.41 0.80 -8.33
CA THR A 197 -5.20 2.05 -8.28
C THR A 197 -4.37 3.28 -7.93
N SER A 198 -3.25 3.14 -7.22
CA SER A 198 -2.33 4.25 -6.95
C SER A 198 -1.66 4.79 -8.24
N MET A 199 -1.49 3.93 -9.25
CA MET A 199 -0.87 4.32 -10.52
C MET A 199 -1.81 5.08 -11.46
N LEU A 200 -3.11 5.13 -11.16
CA LEU A 200 -4.08 5.83 -12.00
C LEU A 200 -3.97 7.36 -11.94
N GLY A 201 -3.09 7.88 -11.08
CA GLY A 201 -2.70 9.29 -11.06
C GLY A 201 -3.80 10.28 -10.65
N SER A 202 -4.90 9.80 -10.08
CA SER A 202 -6.01 10.65 -9.62
C SER A 202 -5.78 11.22 -8.21
N GLY A 203 -4.60 10.97 -7.60
CA GLY A 203 -4.32 11.31 -6.21
C GLY A 203 -5.14 10.48 -5.21
N ALA A 204 -4.96 10.76 -3.92
CA ALA A 204 -5.74 10.08 -2.88
C ALA A 204 -7.17 10.63 -2.81
N PRO A 205 -8.21 9.78 -2.72
CA PRO A 205 -9.59 10.22 -2.62
C PRO A 205 -9.83 11.05 -1.36
N LYS A 206 -10.63 12.13 -1.48
CA LYS A 206 -10.92 13.04 -0.38
C LYS A 206 -12.00 12.51 0.57
N GLU A 207 -12.88 11.66 0.07
CA GLU A 207 -14.02 11.16 0.82
C GLU A 207 -13.63 10.08 1.82
N PHE A 208 -14.09 10.23 3.04
CA PHE A 208 -13.81 9.39 4.20
C PHE A 208 -14.17 7.90 3.99
N TYR A 209 -15.26 7.58 3.27
CA TYR A 209 -15.75 6.20 3.15
C TYR A 209 -14.79 5.27 2.38
N TRP A 210 -13.93 5.79 1.52
CA TRP A 210 -12.91 5.02 0.83
C TRP A 210 -11.86 4.45 1.79
N TYR A 211 -11.60 5.15 2.90
CA TYR A 211 -10.66 4.72 3.93
C TYR A 211 -11.22 3.66 4.90
N LEU A 212 -12.44 3.19 4.66
CA LEU A 212 -13.03 2.06 5.37
C LEU A 212 -12.87 0.71 4.63
N ILE A 213 -12.49 0.72 3.35
CA ILE A 213 -12.35 -0.50 2.54
C ILE A 213 -10.98 -1.14 2.84
N PRO A 214 -10.92 -2.43 3.27
CA PRO A 214 -9.68 -3.08 3.62
C PRO A 214 -8.71 -3.15 2.44
N PHE A 215 -7.42 -3.00 2.70
CA PHE A 215 -6.31 -2.90 1.75
C PHE A 215 -6.35 -1.63 0.89
N TYR A 216 -7.51 -1.24 0.35
CA TYR A 216 -7.66 0.00 -0.40
C TYR A 216 -7.33 1.22 0.47
N ASN A 217 -7.82 1.23 1.72
CA ASN A 217 -7.52 2.28 2.70
C ASN A 217 -6.01 2.47 2.91
N SER A 218 -5.27 1.37 2.98
CA SER A 218 -3.83 1.41 3.20
C SER A 218 -3.08 1.94 1.98
N VAL A 219 -3.47 1.50 0.78
CA VAL A 219 -2.90 2.01 -0.49
C VAL A 219 -3.15 3.50 -0.60
N GLN A 220 -4.41 3.95 -0.42
CA GLN A 220 -4.76 5.36 -0.54
C GLN A 220 -4.17 6.22 0.60
N GLY A 221 -4.03 5.66 1.80
CA GLY A 221 -3.32 6.30 2.90
C GLY A 221 -1.85 6.57 2.57
N MET A 222 -1.15 5.58 2.01
CA MET A 222 0.23 5.75 1.54
C MET A 222 0.32 6.72 0.36
N THR A 223 -0.57 6.61 -0.63
CA THR A 223 -0.65 7.52 -1.78
C THR A 223 -0.79 8.96 -1.31
N GLY A 224 -1.74 9.25 -0.40
CA GLY A 224 -1.95 10.60 0.11
C GLY A 224 -0.77 11.17 0.88
N ILE A 225 -0.01 10.32 1.62
CA ILE A 225 1.19 10.76 2.34
C ILE A 225 2.28 11.13 1.33
N PHE A 226 2.51 10.30 0.30
CA PHE A 226 3.51 10.56 -0.73
C PHE A 226 3.17 11.78 -1.60
N ASP A 227 1.89 12.03 -1.85
CA ASP A 227 1.38 13.14 -2.66
C ASP A 227 1.14 14.42 -1.85
N PHE A 228 1.51 14.46 -0.57
CA PHE A 228 1.26 15.57 0.37
C PHE A 228 -0.21 16.01 0.46
N SER A 229 -1.15 15.21 -0.04
CA SER A 229 -2.59 15.51 -0.12
C SER A 229 -3.41 14.88 1.01
N TYR A 230 -2.77 14.24 2.01
CA TYR A 230 -3.46 13.53 3.07
C TYR A 230 -4.25 14.43 4.02
N SER A 231 -5.42 13.96 4.44
CA SER A 231 -6.17 14.52 5.55
C SER A 231 -5.91 13.71 6.82
N GLY A 232 -5.64 14.37 7.95
CA GLY A 232 -5.46 13.70 9.24
C GLY A 232 -6.62 12.78 9.62
N ILE A 233 -7.87 13.18 9.28
CA ILE A 233 -9.07 12.37 9.52
C ILE A 233 -9.03 11.08 8.71
N ASN A 234 -8.61 11.14 7.45
CA ASN A 234 -8.55 9.99 6.56
C ASN A 234 -7.46 9.00 7.01
N ILE A 235 -6.30 9.50 7.45
CA ILE A 235 -5.25 8.63 8.01
C ILE A 235 -5.73 7.96 9.31
N VAL A 236 -6.37 8.70 10.22
CA VAL A 236 -6.94 8.10 11.44
C VAL A 236 -8.00 7.04 11.08
N ALA A 237 -8.85 7.32 10.11
CA ALA A 237 -9.84 6.34 9.62
C ALA A 237 -9.17 5.06 9.09
N CYS A 238 -8.10 5.19 8.31
CA CYS A 238 -7.31 4.07 7.81
C CYS A 238 -6.74 3.24 8.97
N LEU A 239 -6.09 3.89 9.95
CA LEU A 239 -5.50 3.20 11.10
C LEU A 239 -6.56 2.47 11.94
N VAL A 240 -7.66 3.15 12.25
CA VAL A 240 -8.75 2.58 13.06
C VAL A 240 -9.43 1.42 12.33
N SER A 241 -9.74 1.57 11.05
CA SER A 241 -10.35 0.50 10.25
C SER A 241 -9.44 -0.73 10.17
N ASN A 242 -8.13 -0.54 9.96
CA ASN A 242 -7.17 -1.64 9.96
C ASN A 242 -7.10 -2.37 11.31
N LEU A 243 -7.12 -1.65 12.43
CA LEU A 243 -7.15 -2.25 13.76
C LEU A 243 -8.45 -3.04 14.01
N ILE A 244 -9.59 -2.52 13.55
CA ILE A 244 -10.87 -3.23 13.61
C ILE A 244 -10.82 -4.53 12.79
N TYR A 245 -10.33 -4.49 11.56
CA TYR A 245 -10.16 -5.68 10.72
C TYR A 245 -9.21 -6.69 11.35
N THR A 246 -8.09 -6.26 11.91
CA THR A 246 -7.16 -7.12 12.65
C THR A 246 -7.87 -7.79 13.85
N GLY A 247 -8.68 -7.05 14.60
CA GLY A 247 -9.46 -7.58 15.70
C GLY A 247 -10.48 -8.63 15.24
N ILE A 248 -11.21 -8.37 14.15
CA ILE A 248 -12.17 -9.32 13.57
C ILE A 248 -11.45 -10.59 13.11
N LEU A 249 -10.36 -10.46 12.35
CA LEU A 249 -9.57 -11.59 11.85
C LEU A 249 -8.98 -12.42 13.00
N SER A 250 -8.53 -11.76 14.08
CA SER A 250 -8.05 -12.42 15.29
C SER A 250 -9.14 -13.24 15.98
N MET A 251 -10.35 -12.71 16.07
CA MET A 251 -11.51 -13.43 16.62
C MET A 251 -11.90 -14.62 15.74
N VAL A 252 -11.89 -14.46 14.42
CA VAL A 252 -12.14 -15.56 13.48
C VAL A 252 -11.10 -16.65 13.65
N LEU A 253 -9.82 -16.31 13.68
CA LEU A 253 -8.74 -17.27 13.87
C LEU A 253 -8.85 -17.99 15.22
N ALA A 254 -9.16 -17.28 16.29
CA ALA A 254 -9.38 -17.89 17.62
C ALA A 254 -10.54 -18.89 17.61
N LYS A 255 -11.64 -18.57 16.90
CA LYS A 255 -12.77 -19.47 16.72
C LYS A 255 -12.41 -20.71 15.89
N MET A 256 -11.57 -20.54 14.85
CA MET A 256 -11.07 -21.64 14.04
C MET A 256 -10.20 -22.61 14.84
N PHE A 257 -9.31 -22.12 15.69
CA PHE A 257 -8.54 -22.95 16.62
C PHE A 257 -9.43 -23.66 17.64
N GLY A 258 -10.66 -23.14 17.85
CA GLY A 258 -11.72 -23.78 18.64
C GLY A 258 -12.40 -24.95 17.95
N SER A 259 -12.31 -25.07 16.64
CA SER A 259 -13.01 -26.09 15.85
C SER A 259 -12.10 -27.29 15.59
N GLU A 260 -12.45 -28.43 16.20
CA GLU A 260 -11.72 -29.70 15.98
C GLU A 260 -11.73 -30.11 14.50
N LYS A 261 -12.84 -29.88 13.81
CA LYS A 261 -13.00 -30.21 12.38
C LYS A 261 -12.00 -29.45 11.47
N ILE A 262 -11.66 -28.21 11.83
CA ILE A 262 -10.72 -27.40 11.04
C ILE A 262 -9.27 -27.75 11.38
N MET A 263 -9.01 -28.05 12.64
CA MET A 263 -7.63 -28.23 13.11
C MET A 263 -7.11 -29.65 12.95
N TYR A 264 -7.99 -30.68 12.86
CA TYR A 264 -7.60 -32.08 12.71
C TYR A 264 -7.98 -32.69 11.35
N SER A 265 -8.57 -31.91 10.45
CA SER A 265 -8.81 -32.34 9.07
C SER A 265 -7.57 -32.07 8.21
#